data_cdc88f62178384284971740ef50912b6
#
_entry.id   cdc88f62178384284971740ef50912b6
#
_cell.length_a   1.000
_cell.length_b   1.000
_cell.length_c   1.000
_cell.angle_alpha   90.00
_cell.angle_beta   90.00
_cell.angle_gamma   90.00
#
_symmetry.space_group_name_H-M   'P 1'
#
loop_
_entity.id
_entity.type
_entity.pdbx_description
1 polymer ?
#
loop_
_entity_poly.entity_id
_entity_poly.type
_entity_poly.pdbx_seq_one_letter_code
_entity_poly.pdbx_strand_id
1 'polypeptide(L)'
;MLETERDEIIQYGIEREKIILVSIAIILGLGCVFDIFYLSIIFSLAFCALRRYAGVYHAKTQKRCYVISLIILIMSFIIMKYISKLDHVEGLILLMAFCCGIIWHFAPIENKNKSLDELEQKKFQYETRKILVIESIISLIAYVFDSVMIFIAISIAIVVACIVVVVGIIQIRIQSNN
;
A
#
# COMPACT_ATOMS: atom_id res chain seq x y z
N MET A 1 24.55 -12.03 27.54
CA MET A 1 24.47 -12.03 26.06
C MET A 1 23.06 -12.35 25.59
N LEU A 2 22.46 -13.49 25.92
CA LEU A 2 21.11 -13.87 25.50
C LEU A 2 19.98 -12.98 26.07
N GLU A 3 20.12 -12.40 27.24
CA GLU A 3 19.13 -11.48 27.83
C GLU A 3 19.13 -10.12 27.13
N THR A 4 20.30 -9.58 26.81
CA THR A 4 20.44 -8.30 26.10
C THR A 4 19.85 -8.36 24.69
N GLU A 5 20.08 -9.46 23.96
CA GLU A 5 19.47 -9.67 22.63
C GLU A 5 17.94 -9.83 22.69
N ARG A 6 17.42 -10.48 23.74
CA ARG A 6 15.97 -10.58 23.96
C ARG A 6 15.34 -9.23 24.23
N ASP A 7 15.99 -8.41 25.08
CA ASP A 7 15.49 -7.09 25.42
C ASP A 7 15.48 -6.16 24.19
N GLU A 8 16.50 -6.23 23.33
CA GLU A 8 16.55 -5.48 22.08
C GLU A 8 15.42 -5.90 21.11
N ILE A 9 15.15 -7.20 20.99
CA ILE A 9 14.06 -7.71 20.14
C ILE A 9 12.69 -7.26 20.67
N ILE A 10 12.50 -7.31 22.00
CA ILE A 10 11.25 -6.87 22.64
C ILE A 10 11.06 -5.37 22.45
N GLN A 11 12.09 -4.57 22.66
CA GLN A 11 12.04 -3.13 22.50
C GLN A 11 11.76 -2.73 21.04
N TYR A 12 12.39 -3.39 20.08
CA TYR A 12 12.09 -3.22 18.65
C TYR A 12 10.63 -3.57 18.32
N GLY A 13 10.12 -4.65 18.91
CA GLY A 13 8.71 -5.05 18.76
C GLY A 13 7.76 -3.98 19.28
N ILE A 14 8.00 -3.45 20.48
CA ILE A 14 7.19 -2.41 21.11
C ILE A 14 7.21 -1.10 20.29
N GLU A 15 8.36 -0.69 19.80
CA GLU A 15 8.47 0.50 18.95
C GLU A 15 7.69 0.34 17.65
N ARG A 16 7.73 -0.84 17.04
CA ARG A 16 6.97 -1.16 15.84
C ARG A 16 5.46 -1.11 16.08
N GLU A 17 4.99 -1.69 17.18
CA GLU A 17 3.56 -1.64 17.58
C GLU A 17 3.09 -0.20 17.81
N LYS A 18 3.88 0.64 18.48
CA LYS A 18 3.56 2.07 18.65
C LYS A 18 3.38 2.79 17.32
N ILE A 19 4.26 2.54 16.34
CA ILE A 19 4.17 3.14 15.01
C ILE A 19 2.88 2.70 14.30
N ILE A 20 2.50 1.43 14.41
CA ILE A 20 1.27 0.90 13.84
C ILE A 20 0.05 1.57 14.46
N LEU A 21 -0.03 1.65 15.79
CA LEU A 21 -1.13 2.28 16.51
C LEU A 21 -1.28 3.77 16.15
N VAL A 22 -0.18 4.51 16.12
CA VAL A 22 -0.19 5.92 15.70
C VAL A 22 -0.65 6.06 14.24
N SER A 23 -0.22 5.17 13.35
CA SER A 23 -0.64 5.18 11.95
C SER A 23 -2.15 4.93 11.82
N ILE A 24 -2.69 3.97 12.57
CA ILE A 24 -4.14 3.69 12.61
C ILE A 24 -4.91 4.91 13.13
N ALA A 25 -4.45 5.53 14.23
CA ALA A 25 -5.09 6.71 14.78
C ALA A 25 -5.12 7.89 13.79
N ILE A 26 -4.02 8.09 13.03
CA ILE A 26 -3.95 9.12 11.99
C ILE A 26 -4.92 8.80 10.85
N ILE A 27 -4.98 7.56 10.38
CA ILE A 27 -5.89 7.13 9.32
C ILE A 27 -7.34 7.39 9.71
N LEU A 28 -7.74 6.97 10.91
CA LEU A 28 -9.10 7.17 11.41
C LEU A 28 -9.42 8.65 11.63
N GLY A 29 -8.49 9.42 12.21
CA GLY A 29 -8.64 10.85 12.43
C GLY A 29 -8.79 11.62 11.11
N LEU A 30 -7.95 11.34 10.12
CA LEU A 30 -8.07 11.95 8.80
C LEU A 30 -9.36 11.51 8.09
N GLY A 31 -9.77 10.23 8.22
CA GLY A 31 -11.02 9.74 7.69
C GLY A 31 -12.23 10.50 8.23
N CYS A 32 -12.23 10.85 9.52
CA CYS A 32 -13.25 11.69 10.13
C CYS A 32 -13.21 13.13 9.59
N VAL A 33 -12.03 13.75 9.51
CA VAL A 33 -11.86 15.14 9.02
C VAL A 33 -12.32 15.29 7.57
N PHE A 34 -12.10 14.27 6.73
CA PHE A 34 -12.50 14.29 5.33
C PHE A 34 -13.93 13.78 5.08
N ASP A 35 -14.68 13.36 6.11
CA ASP A 35 -16.01 12.72 6.00
C ASP A 35 -16.02 11.44 5.15
N ILE A 36 -14.91 10.70 5.17
CA ILE A 36 -14.73 9.45 4.42
C ILE A 36 -14.27 8.29 5.31
N PHE A 37 -14.76 8.25 6.55
CA PHE A 37 -14.30 7.30 7.59
C PHE A 37 -14.30 5.84 7.11
N TYR A 38 -15.41 5.36 6.55
CA TYR A 38 -15.49 3.97 6.05
C TYR A 38 -14.56 3.71 4.87
N LEU A 39 -14.44 4.69 3.95
CA LEU A 39 -13.54 4.58 2.81
C LEU A 39 -12.09 4.53 3.26
N SER A 40 -11.73 5.31 4.28
CA SER A 40 -10.37 5.34 4.81
C SER A 40 -9.94 3.99 5.39
N ILE A 41 -10.87 3.27 6.03
CA ILE A 41 -10.62 1.92 6.54
C ILE A 41 -10.42 0.94 5.38
N ILE A 42 -11.34 0.91 4.41
CA ILE A 42 -11.29 0.00 3.25
C ILE A 42 -10.00 0.23 2.45
N PHE A 43 -9.71 1.50 2.13
CA PHE A 43 -8.47 1.89 1.44
C PHE A 43 -7.24 1.40 2.19
N SER A 44 -7.18 1.63 3.50
CA SER A 44 -6.01 1.30 4.31
C SER A 44 -5.80 -0.19 4.41
N LEU A 45 -6.86 -0.99 4.55
CA LEU A 45 -6.78 -2.44 4.56
C LEU A 45 -6.25 -2.98 3.22
N ALA A 46 -6.83 -2.54 2.09
CA ALA A 46 -6.40 -2.94 0.77
C ALA A 46 -4.95 -2.51 0.51
N PHE A 47 -4.61 -1.25 0.75
CA PHE A 47 -3.26 -0.75 0.54
C PHE A 47 -2.21 -1.47 1.39
N CYS A 48 -2.51 -1.73 2.68
CA CYS A 48 -1.59 -2.43 3.57
C CYS A 48 -1.41 -3.89 3.17
N ALA A 49 -2.47 -4.57 2.71
CA ALA A 49 -2.40 -5.95 2.25
C ALA A 49 -1.46 -6.09 1.04
N LEU A 50 -1.64 -5.26 0.01
CA LEU A 50 -0.74 -5.24 -1.15
C LEU A 50 0.69 -4.83 -0.77
N ARG A 51 0.85 -3.75 0.01
CA ARG A 51 2.15 -3.22 0.39
C ARG A 51 2.99 -4.22 1.15
N ARG A 52 2.37 -5.11 1.93
CA ARG A 52 3.07 -6.11 2.73
C ARG A 52 3.90 -7.08 1.87
N TYR A 53 3.41 -7.42 0.67
CA TYR A 53 4.00 -8.44 -0.18
C TYR A 53 4.56 -7.90 -1.49
N ALA A 54 4.06 -6.78 -2.01
CA ALA A 54 4.51 -6.19 -3.26
C ALA A 54 5.95 -5.62 -3.22
N GLY A 55 6.56 -5.60 -2.05
CA GLY A 55 7.86 -4.99 -1.83
C GLY A 55 7.74 -3.54 -1.36
N VAL A 56 8.68 -3.10 -0.57
CA VAL A 56 8.60 -1.79 0.09
C VAL A 56 9.74 -0.91 -0.38
N TYR A 57 9.37 0.30 -0.85
CA TYR A 57 10.28 1.43 -0.81
C TYR A 57 10.69 1.67 0.65
N HIS A 58 11.94 1.39 0.99
CA HIS A 58 12.52 1.82 2.26
C HIS A 58 13.31 3.11 2.03
N ALA A 59 12.77 4.21 2.53
CA ALA A 59 13.54 5.45 2.63
C ALA A 59 14.78 5.21 3.51
N LYS A 60 15.88 5.92 3.20
CA LYS A 60 17.17 5.82 3.93
C LYS A 60 17.02 6.02 5.46
N THR A 61 15.93 6.63 5.92
CA THR A 61 15.63 6.83 7.33
C THR A 61 14.15 6.54 7.61
N GLN A 62 13.86 5.94 8.78
CA GLN A 62 12.51 5.62 9.23
C GLN A 62 11.58 6.84 9.25
N LYS A 63 12.10 8.02 9.66
CA LYS A 63 11.35 9.28 9.66
C LYS A 63 10.88 9.71 8.26
N ARG A 64 11.76 9.59 7.25
CA ARG A 64 11.41 9.93 5.86
C ARG A 64 10.35 9.00 5.29
N CYS A 65 10.45 7.70 5.59
CA CYS A 65 9.44 6.73 5.19
C CYS A 65 8.06 7.08 5.76
N TYR A 66 8.00 7.48 7.03
CA TYR A 66 6.78 7.89 7.70
C TYR A 66 6.14 9.13 7.08
N VAL A 67 6.93 10.18 6.84
CA VAL A 67 6.45 11.43 6.20
C VAL A 67 5.91 11.17 4.80
N ILE A 68 6.64 10.38 3.98
CA ILE A 68 6.19 10.02 2.63
C ILE A 68 4.88 9.23 2.68
N SER A 69 4.76 8.27 3.61
CA SER A 69 3.52 7.50 3.78
C SER A 69 2.34 8.38 4.18
N LEU A 70 2.56 9.37 5.05
CA LEU A 70 1.53 10.32 5.46
C LEU A 70 1.07 11.21 4.28
N ILE A 71 2.01 11.70 3.49
CA ILE A 71 1.69 12.50 2.29
C ILE A 71 0.87 11.67 1.31
N ILE A 72 1.28 10.43 1.03
CA ILE A 72 0.55 9.51 0.14
C ILE A 72 -0.88 9.30 0.67
N LEU A 73 -1.05 9.09 1.97
CA LEU A 73 -2.35 8.88 2.59
C LEU A 73 -3.27 10.10 2.43
N ILE A 74 -2.76 11.30 2.75
CA ILE A 74 -3.53 12.55 2.62
C ILE A 74 -3.94 12.78 1.17
N MET A 75 -3.01 12.63 0.23
CA MET A 75 -3.29 12.79 -1.20
C MET A 75 -4.33 11.78 -1.69
N SER A 76 -4.25 10.53 -1.25
CA SER A 76 -5.22 9.49 -1.59
C SER A 76 -6.62 9.84 -1.09
N PHE A 77 -6.75 10.39 0.13
CA PHE A 77 -8.03 10.79 0.70
C PHE A 77 -8.63 12.00 -0.04
N ILE A 78 -7.81 12.97 -0.42
CA ILE A 78 -8.26 14.11 -1.26
C ILE A 78 -8.77 13.59 -2.61
N ILE A 79 -8.03 12.71 -3.26
CA ILE A 79 -8.40 12.11 -4.55
C ILE A 79 -9.69 11.31 -4.42
N MET A 80 -9.83 10.45 -3.40
CA MET A 80 -11.06 9.68 -3.16
C MET A 80 -12.27 10.60 -2.96
N LYS A 81 -12.14 11.65 -2.14
CA LYS A 81 -13.22 12.64 -1.91
C LYS A 81 -13.60 13.39 -3.19
N TYR A 82 -12.64 13.65 -4.08
CA TYR A 82 -12.90 14.30 -5.35
C TYR A 82 -13.60 13.33 -6.33
N ILE A 83 -13.06 12.14 -6.50
CA ILE A 83 -13.61 11.12 -7.42
C ILE A 83 -15.01 10.67 -6.97
N SER A 84 -15.28 10.59 -5.66
CA SER A 84 -16.60 10.20 -5.14
C SER A 84 -17.74 11.17 -5.50
N LYS A 85 -17.42 12.37 -6.03
CA LYS A 85 -18.38 13.36 -6.49
C LYS A 85 -18.59 13.34 -8.01
N LEU A 86 -17.84 12.50 -8.73
CA LEU A 86 -17.97 12.38 -10.18
C LEU A 86 -19.06 11.38 -10.52
N ASP A 87 -19.86 11.71 -11.52
CA ASP A 87 -20.94 10.84 -12.03
C ASP A 87 -20.37 9.66 -12.85
N HIS A 88 -19.17 9.79 -13.38
CA HIS A 88 -18.52 8.81 -14.25
C HIS A 88 -17.19 8.35 -13.66
N VAL A 89 -17.16 7.10 -13.20
CA VAL A 89 -15.96 6.47 -12.61
C VAL A 89 -15.39 5.32 -13.45
N GLU A 90 -15.93 5.09 -14.64
CA GLU A 90 -15.54 3.98 -15.54
C GLU A 90 -14.05 4.05 -15.93
N GLY A 91 -13.52 5.26 -16.09
CA GLY A 91 -12.10 5.45 -16.36
C GLY A 91 -11.17 4.88 -15.30
N LEU A 92 -11.67 4.76 -14.05
CA LEU A 92 -10.92 4.15 -12.96
C LEU A 92 -10.74 2.63 -13.14
N ILE A 93 -11.67 1.95 -13.83
CA ILE A 93 -11.55 0.52 -14.17
C ILE A 93 -10.34 0.29 -15.07
N LEU A 94 -10.19 1.11 -16.12
CA LEU A 94 -9.06 1.00 -17.05
C LEU A 94 -7.74 1.32 -16.35
N LEU A 95 -7.72 2.36 -15.52
CA LEU A 95 -6.54 2.72 -14.74
C LEU A 95 -6.15 1.61 -13.76
N MET A 96 -7.12 1.04 -13.05
CA MET A 96 -6.91 -0.09 -12.14
C MET A 96 -6.34 -1.31 -12.89
N ALA A 97 -6.93 -1.67 -14.04
CA ALA A 97 -6.47 -2.80 -14.85
C ALA A 97 -5.01 -2.60 -15.32
N PHE A 98 -4.66 -1.39 -15.75
CA PHE A 98 -3.29 -1.04 -16.13
C PHE A 98 -2.32 -1.17 -14.95
N CYS A 99 -2.69 -0.64 -13.78
CA CYS A 99 -1.90 -0.75 -12.55
C CYS A 99 -1.74 -2.20 -12.09
N CYS A 100 -2.79 -3.03 -12.21
CA CYS A 100 -2.71 -4.47 -11.95
C CYS A 100 -1.66 -5.15 -12.84
N GLY A 101 -1.61 -4.82 -14.13
CA GLY A 101 -0.59 -5.34 -15.04
C GLY A 101 0.84 -4.99 -14.61
N ILE A 102 1.07 -3.75 -14.18
CA ILE A 102 2.38 -3.32 -13.68
C ILE A 102 2.76 -4.07 -12.40
N ILE A 103 1.87 -4.13 -11.41
CA ILE A 103 2.14 -4.83 -10.15
C ILE A 103 2.39 -6.31 -10.41
N TRP A 104 1.59 -6.96 -11.26
CA TRP A 104 1.73 -8.37 -11.61
C TRP A 104 3.09 -8.72 -12.20
N HIS A 105 3.64 -7.82 -13.02
CA HIS A 105 4.90 -8.05 -13.73
C HIS A 105 6.13 -7.71 -12.87
N PHE A 106 6.07 -6.63 -12.09
CA PHE A 106 7.23 -6.09 -11.41
C PHE A 106 7.32 -6.40 -9.91
N ALA A 107 6.22 -6.78 -9.26
CA ALA A 107 6.26 -7.12 -7.83
C ALA A 107 6.65 -8.61 -7.63
N PRO A 108 7.39 -8.95 -6.54
CA PRO A 108 7.89 -8.05 -5.49
C PRO A 108 9.18 -7.33 -5.89
N ILE A 109 9.36 -6.12 -5.34
CA ILE A 109 10.60 -5.36 -5.53
C ILE A 109 11.58 -5.72 -4.41
N GLU A 110 12.77 -6.12 -4.79
CA GLU A 110 13.87 -6.40 -3.86
C GLU A 110 14.54 -5.09 -3.38
N ASN A 111 14.94 -5.08 -2.12
CA ASN A 111 15.74 -3.99 -1.57
C ASN A 111 17.19 -4.46 -1.35
N LYS A 112 18.18 -3.66 -1.73
CA LYS A 112 19.60 -3.96 -1.52
C LYS A 112 19.96 -4.25 -0.05
N ASN A 113 19.17 -3.77 0.91
CA ASN A 113 19.42 -3.96 2.34
C ASN A 113 18.84 -5.28 2.88
N LYS A 114 18.01 -5.98 2.12
CA LYS A 114 17.47 -7.30 2.42
C LYS A 114 17.24 -8.02 1.10
N SER A 115 18.26 -8.77 0.66
CA SER A 115 18.09 -9.74 -0.42
C SER A 115 17.09 -10.79 0.05
N LEU A 116 16.02 -10.96 -0.71
CA LEU A 116 15.08 -12.05 -0.49
C LEU A 116 15.74 -13.34 -0.99
N ASP A 117 15.62 -14.42 -0.20
CA ASP A 117 15.96 -15.74 -0.71
C ASP A 117 14.99 -16.11 -1.85
N GLU A 118 15.44 -16.94 -2.80
CA GLU A 118 14.63 -17.33 -3.97
C GLU A 118 13.25 -17.90 -3.55
N LEU A 119 13.20 -18.62 -2.42
CA LEU A 119 11.95 -19.17 -1.88
C LEU A 119 11.04 -18.06 -1.33
N GLU A 120 11.61 -17.08 -0.63
CA GLU A 120 10.85 -15.91 -0.12
C GLU A 120 10.32 -15.06 -1.27
N GLN A 121 11.13 -14.84 -2.31
CA GLN A 121 10.73 -14.08 -3.49
C GLN A 121 9.54 -14.71 -4.21
N LYS A 122 9.58 -16.03 -4.46
CA LYS A 122 8.46 -16.76 -5.05
C LYS A 122 7.20 -16.70 -4.18
N LYS A 123 7.36 -16.82 -2.87
CA LYS A 123 6.26 -16.72 -1.91
C LYS A 123 5.61 -15.34 -1.95
N PHE A 124 6.41 -14.27 -1.90
CA PHE A 124 5.90 -12.90 -1.94
C PHE A 124 5.24 -12.57 -3.28
N GLN A 125 5.79 -13.07 -4.39
CA GLN A 125 5.18 -12.93 -5.70
C GLN A 125 3.80 -13.61 -5.77
N TYR A 126 3.69 -14.84 -5.25
CA TYR A 126 2.42 -15.56 -5.20
C TYR A 126 1.39 -14.83 -4.33
N GLU A 127 1.75 -14.40 -3.13
CA GLU A 127 0.84 -13.68 -2.21
C GLU A 127 0.43 -12.32 -2.78
N THR A 128 1.34 -11.58 -3.41
CA THR A 128 1.00 -10.30 -4.08
C THR A 128 -0.03 -10.52 -5.19
N ARG A 129 0.18 -11.50 -6.06
CA ARG A 129 -0.75 -11.81 -7.15
C ARG A 129 -2.11 -12.26 -6.64
N LYS A 130 -2.12 -13.09 -5.60
CA LYS A 130 -3.35 -13.56 -4.95
C LYS A 130 -4.16 -12.40 -4.38
N ILE A 131 -3.53 -11.52 -3.60
CA ILE A 131 -4.19 -10.35 -3.02
C ILE A 131 -4.70 -9.42 -4.12
N LEU A 132 -3.87 -9.14 -5.14
CA LEU A 132 -4.24 -8.29 -6.26
C LEU A 132 -5.49 -8.81 -7.00
N VAL A 133 -5.58 -10.11 -7.24
CA VAL A 133 -6.75 -10.74 -7.86
C VAL A 133 -7.98 -10.62 -6.97
N ILE A 134 -7.84 -10.91 -5.67
CA ILE A 134 -8.95 -10.81 -4.71
C ILE A 134 -9.47 -9.37 -4.63
N GLU A 135 -8.60 -8.39 -4.49
CA GLU A 135 -8.98 -6.98 -4.44
C GLU A 135 -9.61 -6.49 -5.74
N SER A 136 -9.08 -6.90 -6.89
CA SER A 136 -9.67 -6.56 -8.18
C SER A 136 -11.07 -7.15 -8.35
N ILE A 137 -11.28 -8.40 -7.94
CA ILE A 137 -12.60 -9.04 -7.97
C ILE A 137 -13.56 -8.32 -7.04
N ILE A 138 -13.17 -8.03 -5.78
CA ILE A 138 -14.03 -7.33 -4.82
C ILE A 138 -14.37 -5.93 -5.34
N SER A 139 -13.41 -5.22 -5.93
CA SER A 139 -13.63 -3.91 -6.53
C SER A 139 -14.64 -3.95 -7.67
N LEU A 140 -14.51 -4.92 -8.60
CA LEU A 140 -15.45 -5.08 -9.72
C LEU A 140 -16.85 -5.51 -9.26
N ILE A 141 -16.94 -6.39 -8.27
CA ILE A 141 -18.20 -6.77 -7.66
C ILE A 141 -18.87 -5.54 -7.03
N ALA A 142 -18.12 -4.75 -6.27
CA ALA A 142 -18.63 -3.52 -5.67
C ALA A 142 -19.17 -2.54 -6.72
N TYR A 143 -18.50 -2.43 -7.87
CA TYR A 143 -18.96 -1.61 -8.98
C TYR A 143 -20.28 -2.13 -9.57
N VAL A 144 -20.39 -3.43 -9.83
CA VAL A 144 -21.60 -4.07 -10.38
C VAL A 144 -22.81 -3.94 -9.43
N PHE A 145 -22.59 -4.00 -8.12
CA PHE A 145 -23.63 -3.82 -7.10
C PHE A 145 -23.87 -2.36 -6.70
N ASP A 146 -23.44 -1.41 -7.50
CA ASP A 146 -23.60 0.03 -7.28
C ASP A 146 -23.01 0.56 -5.96
N SER A 147 -22.10 -0.20 -5.37
CA SER A 147 -21.33 0.21 -4.20
C SER A 147 -20.09 1.02 -4.60
N VAL A 148 -20.33 2.12 -5.34
CA VAL A 148 -19.30 2.93 -6.00
C VAL A 148 -18.21 3.41 -5.03
N MET A 149 -18.55 3.68 -3.78
CA MET A 149 -17.61 4.10 -2.74
C MET A 149 -16.55 3.02 -2.45
N ILE A 150 -16.98 1.76 -2.28
CA ILE A 150 -16.07 0.63 -2.04
C ILE A 150 -15.17 0.41 -3.25
N PHE A 151 -15.75 0.47 -4.46
CA PHE A 151 -15.02 0.40 -5.72
C PHE A 151 -13.90 1.45 -5.78
N ILE A 152 -14.21 2.72 -5.49
CA ILE A 152 -13.23 3.82 -5.50
C ILE A 152 -12.12 3.56 -4.49
N ALA A 153 -12.44 3.17 -3.25
CA ALA A 153 -11.46 2.95 -2.20
C ALA A 153 -10.44 1.87 -2.56
N ILE A 154 -10.89 0.72 -3.07
CA ILE A 154 -10.02 -0.40 -3.46
C ILE A 154 -9.22 -0.05 -4.72
N SER A 155 -9.86 0.55 -5.72
CA SER A 155 -9.18 0.94 -6.97
C SER A 155 -8.08 1.95 -6.72
N ILE A 156 -8.31 2.96 -5.88
CA ILE A 156 -7.28 3.93 -5.50
C ILE A 156 -6.16 3.27 -4.68
N ALA A 157 -6.47 2.29 -3.82
CA ALA A 157 -5.44 1.54 -3.10
C ALA A 157 -4.50 0.79 -4.06
N ILE A 158 -5.04 0.14 -5.10
CA ILE A 158 -4.26 -0.54 -6.14
C ILE A 158 -3.41 0.47 -6.94
N VAL A 159 -3.98 1.62 -7.34
CA VAL A 159 -3.25 2.68 -8.06
C VAL A 159 -2.09 3.21 -7.23
N VAL A 160 -2.32 3.49 -5.96
CA VAL A 160 -1.28 3.98 -5.04
C VAL A 160 -0.21 2.93 -4.80
N ALA A 161 -0.58 1.65 -4.65
CA ALA A 161 0.37 0.54 -4.55
C ALA A 161 1.24 0.45 -5.82
N CYS A 162 0.66 0.61 -7.01
CA CYS A 162 1.38 0.66 -8.28
C CYS A 162 2.40 1.81 -8.30
N ILE A 163 2.02 3.01 -7.87
CA ILE A 163 2.93 4.17 -7.80
C ILE A 163 4.11 3.86 -6.88
N VAL A 164 3.88 3.26 -5.72
CA VAL A 164 4.93 2.87 -4.76
C VAL A 164 5.87 1.83 -5.38
N VAL A 165 5.35 0.86 -6.13
CA VAL A 165 6.12 -0.14 -6.87
C VAL A 165 7.00 0.54 -7.93
N VAL A 166 6.45 1.42 -8.75
CA VAL A 166 7.20 2.15 -9.80
C VAL A 166 8.30 3.02 -9.20
N VAL A 167 8.01 3.77 -8.13
CA VAL A 167 9.01 4.57 -7.42
C VAL A 167 10.13 3.70 -6.87
N GLY A 168 9.81 2.52 -6.34
CA GLY A 168 10.80 1.55 -5.88
C GLY A 168 11.74 1.08 -6.99
N ILE A 169 11.20 0.76 -8.19
CA ILE A 169 11.99 0.37 -9.37
C ILE A 169 12.96 1.49 -9.79
N ILE A 170 12.45 2.72 -9.88
CA ILE A 170 13.27 3.89 -10.26
C ILE A 170 14.42 4.08 -9.29
N GLN A 171 14.14 3.96 -7.99
CA GLN A 171 15.18 4.11 -6.97
C GLN A 171 16.29 3.06 -7.07
N ILE A 172 15.92 1.79 -7.31
CA ILE A 172 16.90 0.71 -7.49
C ILE A 172 17.79 0.99 -8.70
N ARG A 173 17.21 1.45 -9.82
CA ARG A 173 17.99 1.80 -11.02
C ARG A 173 18.96 2.94 -10.78
N ILE A 174 18.56 4.00 -10.08
CA ILE A 174 19.43 5.12 -9.73
C ILE A 174 20.59 4.67 -8.85
N GLN A 175 20.32 3.78 -7.88
CA GLN A 175 21.37 3.25 -6.98
C GLN A 175 22.29 2.22 -7.65
N SER A 176 21.88 1.63 -8.76
CA SER A 176 22.74 0.71 -9.55
C SER A 176 23.71 1.46 -10.47
N ASN A 177 23.39 2.71 -10.83
CA ASN A 177 24.20 3.53 -11.73
C ASN A 177 25.18 4.46 -11.00
N ASN A 178 25.14 4.49 -9.65
CA ASN A 178 26.10 5.19 -8.79
C ASN A 178 26.96 4.20 -7.99
#